data_d20ddf403c4e3618f314559b38f0d689
#
_entry.id   d20ddf403c4e3618f314559b38f0d689
#
_cell.length_a   1.000
_cell.length_b   1.000
_cell.length_c   1.000
_cell.angle_alpha   90.00
_cell.angle_beta   90.00
_cell.angle_gamma   90.00
#
_symmetry.space_group_name_H-M   'P 1'
#
loop_
_entity.id
_entity.type
_entity.pdbx_description
1 polymer ?
#
loop_
_entity_poly.entity_id
_entity_poly.type
_entity_poly.pdbx_seq_one_letter_code
_entity_poly.pdbx_strand_id
1 'polypeptide(L)'
;MTTIKFNVTAFTGTCAFRECMMFCFYGLKSLGYETTWVDGQLDPDAINIVFGSYVSNWTTLSAQAPHIIIYNLEQVSAEVPWFNLSYFHQLKNAHVWDYNQKNIHALQAAGITDIQFIPIGYCPELSEISNQTPAEPIVVQDIDVLFYGTMSPRRKRALDAIRARGLNVVSSESGQMIGEQRGALIARAKVVLNIHYYETVGIFEIARVSYLLANHKAVVSELSPQTDIEPDIKEAIVSGSLDDLPELCWQLVQDNDRRKEIERRGFEIFSRRKANEILKPAIDRYLNHHHTKSPASALIPIPKILNIGAGIRWRFDALNIDARDDFSPDITLDINRPIPFDQSLASWRFGLTRLTRGSFHKIIANNVFQCCDDFVQTLTNCLDLLEEGGVLELEVPHDLSYGAWSMAQTKRTFNERTWEKLLGDWWQYGWETHRFDCFNQSFLIVNSYGFEVLDANNHNWEKALKTPRAIDAIRVFLRKRTLTLEEKNLLPINRFLK
;
A
#
# COMPACT_ATOMS: atom_id res chain seq x y z
N MET A 1 29.81 25.25 -20.50
CA MET A 1 29.18 24.20 -19.65
C MET A 1 27.70 24.47 -19.70
N THR A 2 26.89 23.56 -20.18
CA THR A 2 25.40 23.67 -20.18
C THR A 2 24.96 23.73 -18.73
N THR A 3 24.23 24.76 -18.31
CA THR A 3 23.70 24.88 -16.96
C THR A 3 22.69 23.74 -16.76
N ILE A 4 22.89 22.93 -15.71
CA ILE A 4 21.95 21.84 -15.37
C ILE A 4 20.71 22.50 -14.78
N LYS A 5 19.54 22.17 -15.38
CA LYS A 5 18.22 22.65 -14.93
C LYS A 5 17.46 21.52 -14.29
N PHE A 6 16.64 21.85 -13.31
CA PHE A 6 15.68 20.94 -12.69
C PHE A 6 14.27 21.50 -12.80
N ASN A 7 13.30 20.62 -12.95
CA ASN A 7 11.88 20.92 -12.83
C ASN A 7 11.25 20.02 -11.77
N VAL A 8 10.57 20.60 -10.80
CA VAL A 8 9.85 19.87 -9.75
C VAL A 8 8.36 19.93 -10.10
N THR A 9 7.71 18.78 -10.26
CA THR A 9 6.32 18.72 -10.74
C THR A 9 5.53 17.60 -10.07
N ALA A 10 4.22 17.81 -9.88
CA ALA A 10 3.28 16.76 -9.48
C ALA A 10 2.15 16.62 -10.49
N PHE A 11 1.82 15.38 -10.87
CA PHE A 11 0.73 15.09 -11.81
C PHE A 11 -0.62 14.96 -11.13
N THR A 12 -0.61 14.62 -9.84
CA THR A 12 -1.81 14.58 -9.00
C THR A 12 -1.45 14.90 -7.56
N GLY A 13 -2.45 15.26 -6.77
CA GLY A 13 -2.27 15.45 -5.33
C GLY A 13 -1.26 16.52 -4.95
N THR A 14 -1.08 17.57 -5.78
CA THR A 14 -0.10 18.65 -5.52
C THR A 14 -0.18 19.13 -4.07
N CYS A 15 -1.38 19.25 -3.50
CA CYS A 15 -1.55 19.63 -2.09
C CYS A 15 -1.02 18.60 -1.10
N ALA A 16 -0.98 17.32 -1.49
CA ALA A 16 -0.46 16.24 -0.63
C ALA A 16 1.06 16.11 -0.71
N PHE A 17 1.67 16.51 -1.84
CA PHE A 17 3.11 16.41 -2.07
C PHE A 17 3.85 17.73 -1.90
N ARG A 18 3.13 18.83 -1.65
CA ARG A 18 3.67 20.18 -1.64
C ARG A 18 4.94 20.32 -0.79
N GLU A 19 4.94 19.79 0.42
CA GLU A 19 6.07 19.90 1.34
C GLU A 19 7.29 19.11 0.84
N CYS A 20 7.07 17.96 0.23
CA CYS A 20 8.14 17.17 -0.39
C CYS A 20 8.67 17.85 -1.67
N MET A 21 7.79 18.51 -2.43
CA MET A 21 8.21 19.34 -3.56
C MET A 21 9.01 20.56 -3.10
N MET A 22 8.62 21.23 -2.00
CA MET A 22 9.41 22.31 -1.38
C MET A 22 10.80 21.85 -0.97
N PHE A 23 10.90 20.69 -0.33
CA PHE A 23 12.16 20.07 0.03
C PHE A 23 13.08 19.92 -1.20
N CYS A 24 12.56 19.38 -2.31
CA CYS A 24 13.33 19.26 -3.55
C CYS A 24 13.66 20.61 -4.16
N PHE A 25 12.66 21.46 -4.33
CA PHE A 25 12.81 22.74 -5.01
C PHE A 25 13.81 23.68 -4.32
N TYR A 26 13.64 23.91 -3.02
CA TYR A 26 14.53 24.82 -2.28
C TYR A 26 15.90 24.17 -1.99
N GLY A 27 15.93 22.86 -1.79
CA GLY A 27 17.20 22.13 -1.66
C GLY A 27 18.06 22.24 -2.92
N LEU A 28 17.48 22.08 -4.11
CA LEU A 28 18.17 22.26 -5.39
C LEU A 28 18.64 23.72 -5.60
N LYS A 29 17.78 24.69 -5.31
CA LYS A 29 18.15 26.11 -5.36
C LYS A 29 19.31 26.44 -4.44
N SER A 30 19.35 25.88 -3.24
CA SER A 30 20.44 26.12 -2.29
C SER A 30 21.76 25.48 -2.73
N LEU A 31 21.72 24.48 -3.64
CA LEU A 31 22.88 23.91 -4.31
C LEU A 31 23.33 24.72 -5.54
N GLY A 32 22.62 25.78 -5.91
CA GLY A 32 22.92 26.64 -7.03
C GLY A 32 22.38 26.19 -8.39
N TYR A 33 21.49 25.20 -8.42
CA TYR A 33 20.85 24.76 -9.66
C TYR A 33 19.72 25.71 -10.09
N GLU A 34 19.56 25.92 -11.40
CA GLU A 34 18.38 26.53 -11.97
C GLU A 34 17.20 25.57 -11.77
N THR A 35 16.17 25.99 -11.05
CA THR A 35 15.08 25.11 -10.65
C THR A 35 13.73 25.78 -10.88
N THR A 36 12.85 25.11 -11.60
CA THR A 36 11.46 25.49 -11.84
C THR A 36 10.50 24.61 -11.05
N TRP A 37 9.29 25.12 -10.82
CA TRP A 37 8.17 24.36 -10.24
C TRP A 37 6.94 24.63 -11.08
N VAL A 38 6.51 23.62 -11.83
CA VAL A 38 5.35 23.72 -12.73
C VAL A 38 4.50 22.46 -12.58
N ASP A 39 3.30 22.60 -12.02
CA ASP A 39 2.43 21.46 -11.76
C ASP A 39 1.91 20.82 -13.05
N GLY A 40 1.99 19.48 -13.13
CA GLY A 40 1.45 18.67 -14.19
C GLY A 40 2.17 18.79 -15.54
N GLN A 41 3.36 19.41 -15.58
CA GLN A 41 4.11 19.61 -16.82
C GLN A 41 5.57 19.17 -16.66
N LEU A 42 6.10 18.52 -17.70
CA LEU A 42 7.52 18.20 -17.80
C LEU A 42 8.22 19.28 -18.64
N ASP A 43 9.46 19.59 -18.28
CA ASP A 43 10.35 20.43 -19.05
C ASP A 43 11.32 19.51 -19.87
N PRO A 44 11.27 19.53 -21.21
CA PRO A 44 12.13 18.67 -22.05
C PRO A 44 13.63 18.98 -21.89
N ASP A 45 13.98 20.21 -21.46
CA ASP A 45 15.34 20.68 -21.31
C ASP A 45 15.87 20.56 -19.87
N ALA A 46 15.08 20.00 -18.95
CA ALA A 46 15.43 19.86 -17.54
C ALA A 46 15.40 18.40 -17.06
N ILE A 47 16.03 18.16 -15.92
CA ILE A 47 15.83 16.93 -15.15
C ILE A 47 14.55 17.11 -14.33
N ASN A 48 13.55 16.28 -14.62
CA ASN A 48 12.25 16.39 -14.00
C ASN A 48 12.16 15.50 -12.76
N ILE A 49 11.91 16.07 -11.59
CA ILE A 49 11.58 15.33 -10.37
C ILE A 49 10.04 15.28 -10.26
N VAL A 50 9.49 14.08 -10.43
CA VAL A 50 8.06 13.87 -10.65
C VAL A 50 7.43 13.19 -9.45
N PHE A 51 6.33 13.79 -8.95
CA PHE A 51 5.49 13.27 -7.89
C PHE A 51 4.12 12.85 -8.43
N GLY A 52 3.51 11.82 -7.83
CA GLY A 52 2.15 11.41 -8.17
C GLY A 52 1.96 10.97 -9.61
N SER A 53 2.98 10.42 -10.25
CA SER A 53 2.96 10.03 -11.66
C SER A 53 2.05 8.84 -11.99
N TYR A 54 1.56 8.11 -10.98
CA TYR A 54 0.69 6.92 -11.14
C TYR A 54 -0.65 7.19 -11.87
N VAL A 55 -1.05 8.44 -12.04
CA VAL A 55 -2.20 8.83 -12.88
C VAL A 55 -1.86 8.93 -14.36
N SER A 56 -0.60 8.78 -14.74
CA SER A 56 -0.09 8.80 -16.12
C SER A 56 0.44 7.42 -16.52
N ASN A 57 1.11 7.34 -17.66
CA ASN A 57 1.82 6.14 -18.09
C ASN A 57 3.21 6.50 -18.62
N TRP A 58 4.12 5.51 -18.67
CA TRP A 58 5.50 5.75 -19.08
C TRP A 58 5.65 6.29 -20.49
N THR A 59 4.86 5.79 -21.43
CA THR A 59 4.91 6.26 -22.83
C THR A 59 4.62 7.74 -22.92
N THR A 60 3.63 8.22 -22.19
CA THR A 60 3.27 9.65 -22.16
C THR A 60 4.37 10.47 -21.49
N LEU A 61 4.92 10.03 -20.37
CA LEU A 61 5.97 10.75 -19.65
C LEU A 61 7.27 10.83 -20.47
N SER A 62 7.74 9.69 -20.99
CA SER A 62 9.00 9.62 -21.74
C SER A 62 8.96 10.33 -23.10
N ALA A 63 7.76 10.50 -23.69
CA ALA A 63 7.57 11.29 -24.90
C ALA A 63 7.72 12.80 -24.67
N GLN A 64 7.49 13.27 -23.42
CA GLN A 64 7.56 14.69 -23.08
C GLN A 64 8.96 15.12 -22.63
N ALA A 65 9.69 14.25 -21.93
CA ALA A 65 11.03 14.57 -21.42
C ALA A 65 11.93 13.34 -21.35
N PRO A 66 13.22 13.46 -21.69
CA PRO A 66 14.18 12.36 -21.64
C PRO A 66 14.74 12.07 -20.25
N HIS A 67 14.68 13.05 -19.34
CA HIS A 67 15.29 12.99 -18.02
C HIS A 67 14.22 13.06 -16.93
N ILE A 68 13.86 11.90 -16.38
CA ILE A 68 12.81 11.75 -15.37
C ILE A 68 13.36 11.00 -14.16
N ILE A 69 13.20 11.62 -12.99
CA ILE A 69 13.35 11.02 -11.68
C ILE A 69 11.95 10.92 -11.08
N ILE A 70 11.47 9.72 -10.77
CA ILE A 70 10.20 9.55 -10.04
C ILE A 70 10.51 9.51 -8.55
N TYR A 71 10.04 10.50 -7.81
CA TYR A 71 10.09 10.45 -6.36
C TYR A 71 8.83 9.75 -5.83
N ASN A 72 8.97 8.45 -5.56
CA ASN A 72 7.88 7.66 -5.01
C ASN A 72 7.63 8.05 -3.55
N LEU A 73 6.43 8.51 -3.26
CA LEU A 73 5.92 8.74 -1.91
C LEU A 73 4.77 7.80 -1.55
N GLU A 74 4.42 6.90 -2.46
CA GLU A 74 3.39 5.91 -2.23
C GLU A 74 3.95 4.70 -1.48
N GLN A 75 3.10 4.09 -0.67
CA GLN A 75 3.45 2.86 0.03
C GLN A 75 3.46 1.71 -0.97
N VAL A 76 4.59 1.01 -1.06
CA VAL A 76 4.76 -0.14 -1.96
C VAL A 76 4.15 -1.38 -1.30
N SER A 77 2.87 -1.55 -1.54
CA SER A 77 2.11 -2.71 -1.10
C SER A 77 1.05 -3.06 -2.14
N ALA A 78 0.79 -4.34 -2.30
CA ALA A 78 -0.28 -4.81 -3.17
C ALA A 78 -1.70 -4.46 -2.65
N GLU A 79 -1.81 -3.95 -1.43
CA GLU A 79 -3.06 -3.43 -0.85
C GLU A 79 -3.33 -1.97 -1.26
N VAL A 80 -2.32 -1.31 -1.85
CA VAL A 80 -2.42 0.10 -2.27
C VAL A 80 -2.91 0.17 -3.72
N PRO A 81 -4.10 0.74 -3.99
CA PRO A 81 -4.71 0.73 -5.33
C PRO A 81 -3.89 1.44 -6.41
N TRP A 82 -3.09 2.43 -6.02
CA TRP A 82 -2.25 3.22 -6.94
C TRP A 82 -1.01 2.45 -7.41
N PHE A 83 -0.61 1.40 -6.67
CA PHE A 83 0.54 0.58 -7.02
C PHE A 83 0.12 -0.52 -8.03
N ASN A 84 -0.26 -0.08 -9.22
CA ASN A 84 -0.73 -0.93 -10.31
C ASN A 84 0.37 -1.18 -11.35
N LEU A 85 0.06 -2.00 -12.35
CA LEU A 85 0.97 -2.35 -13.43
C LEU A 85 1.54 -1.13 -14.19
N SER A 86 0.71 -0.12 -14.46
CA SER A 86 1.14 1.11 -15.15
C SER A 86 2.20 1.86 -14.35
N TYR A 87 1.98 2.00 -13.03
CA TYR A 87 2.94 2.66 -12.15
C TYR A 87 4.23 1.83 -11.99
N PHE A 88 4.11 0.52 -11.88
CA PHE A 88 5.27 -0.37 -11.85
C PHE A 88 6.14 -0.22 -13.12
N HIS A 89 5.53 -0.13 -14.30
CA HIS A 89 6.24 0.13 -15.56
C HIS A 89 6.97 1.48 -15.56
N GLN A 90 6.39 2.50 -14.97
CA GLN A 90 7.06 3.80 -14.83
C GLN A 90 8.31 3.68 -13.95
N LEU A 91 8.18 3.08 -12.76
CA LEU A 91 9.29 2.90 -11.83
C LEU A 91 10.40 2.00 -12.40
N LYS A 92 10.05 1.01 -13.23
CA LYS A 92 11.05 0.14 -13.89
C LYS A 92 11.89 0.87 -14.95
N ASN A 93 11.34 1.91 -15.57
CA ASN A 93 12.00 2.61 -16.69
C ASN A 93 12.60 3.97 -16.28
N ALA A 94 12.23 4.53 -15.14
CA ALA A 94 12.76 5.77 -14.60
C ALA A 94 13.93 5.53 -13.63
N HIS A 95 14.64 6.60 -13.29
CA HIS A 95 15.40 6.65 -12.04
C HIS A 95 14.45 6.91 -10.88
N VAL A 96 14.52 6.11 -9.81
CA VAL A 96 13.56 6.17 -8.71
C VAL A 96 14.25 6.70 -7.45
N TRP A 97 13.62 7.70 -6.85
CA TRP A 97 13.86 8.08 -5.46
C TRP A 97 12.73 7.56 -4.59
N ASP A 98 13.06 7.08 -3.39
CA ASP A 98 12.08 6.65 -2.41
C ASP A 98 12.50 7.05 -1.00
N TYR A 99 11.56 7.44 -0.20
CA TYR A 99 11.80 7.94 1.16
C TYR A 99 11.87 6.83 2.22
N ASN A 100 11.59 5.58 1.83
CA ASN A 100 11.43 4.49 2.79
C ASN A 100 12.20 3.23 2.35
N GLN A 101 13.00 2.65 3.26
CA GLN A 101 13.83 1.48 2.98
C GLN A 101 13.01 0.22 2.71
N LYS A 102 11.86 0.07 3.35
CA LYS A 102 10.95 -1.07 3.14
C LYS A 102 10.38 -1.07 1.72
N ASN A 103 10.00 0.11 1.21
CA ASN A 103 9.63 0.31 -0.18
C ASN A 103 10.76 -0.11 -1.12
N ILE A 104 11.97 0.38 -0.86
CA ILE A 104 13.16 0.09 -1.70
C ILE A 104 13.40 -1.41 -1.78
N HIS A 105 13.40 -2.11 -0.65
CA HIS A 105 13.58 -3.56 -0.63
C HIS A 105 12.50 -4.29 -1.43
N ALA A 106 11.24 -3.86 -1.30
CA ALA A 106 10.13 -4.44 -2.05
C ALA A 106 10.27 -4.20 -3.57
N LEU A 107 10.65 -2.99 -3.97
CA LEU A 107 10.88 -2.62 -5.38
C LEU A 107 12.08 -3.36 -5.97
N GLN A 108 13.18 -3.48 -5.22
CA GLN A 108 14.36 -4.24 -5.64
C GLN A 108 14.04 -5.74 -5.82
N ALA A 109 13.28 -6.33 -4.88
CA ALA A 109 12.82 -7.71 -5.00
C ALA A 109 11.91 -7.92 -6.22
N ALA A 110 11.18 -6.88 -6.63
CA ALA A 110 10.36 -6.87 -7.85
C ALA A 110 11.16 -6.58 -9.14
N GLY A 111 12.49 -6.31 -9.03
CA GLY A 111 13.38 -6.09 -10.17
C GLY A 111 13.56 -4.64 -10.60
N ILE A 112 13.23 -3.68 -9.74
CA ILE A 112 13.56 -2.27 -9.95
C ILE A 112 14.90 -2.01 -9.29
N THR A 113 15.95 -1.84 -10.10
CA THR A 113 17.34 -1.74 -9.64
C THR A 113 17.88 -0.32 -9.62
N ASP A 114 17.32 0.58 -10.45
CA ASP A 114 17.72 1.99 -10.49
C ASP A 114 16.92 2.81 -9.49
N ILE A 115 17.16 2.55 -8.20
CA ILE A 115 16.46 3.15 -7.07
C ILE A 115 17.42 3.64 -6.01
N GLN A 116 17.09 4.76 -5.39
CA GLN A 116 17.89 5.39 -4.35
C GLN A 116 17.01 5.82 -3.16
N PHE A 117 17.53 5.58 -1.94
CA PHE A 117 16.94 6.10 -0.71
C PHE A 117 17.21 7.61 -0.58
N ILE A 118 16.15 8.40 -0.53
CA ILE A 118 16.18 9.84 -0.31
C ILE A 118 15.22 10.16 0.82
N PRO A 119 15.70 10.29 2.05
CA PRO A 119 14.83 10.65 3.18
C PRO A 119 14.31 12.07 3.02
N ILE A 120 13.15 12.35 3.59
CA ILE A 120 12.59 13.71 3.60
C ILE A 120 13.41 14.57 4.59
N GLY A 121 13.84 15.73 4.12
CA GLY A 121 14.65 16.66 4.89
C GLY A 121 14.02 18.04 5.04
N TYR A 122 14.75 18.92 5.70
CA TYR A 122 14.36 20.28 6.07
C TYR A 122 14.93 21.31 5.10
N CYS A 123 14.11 22.25 4.71
CA CYS A 123 14.51 23.57 4.20
C CYS A 123 13.79 24.67 5.00
N PRO A 124 14.40 25.87 5.16
CA PRO A 124 13.81 26.95 5.98
C PRO A 124 12.40 27.37 5.53
N GLU A 125 12.11 27.21 4.26
CA GLU A 125 10.82 27.58 3.66
C GLU A 125 9.67 26.65 4.10
N LEU A 126 9.96 25.47 4.65
CA LEU A 126 8.94 24.61 5.27
C LEU A 126 8.38 25.18 6.58
N SER A 127 9.10 26.10 7.24
CA SER A 127 8.69 26.72 8.50
C SER A 127 7.66 27.84 8.29
N GLU A 128 6.66 27.62 7.43
CA GLU A 128 5.69 28.65 7.01
C GLU A 128 4.86 29.22 8.17
N ILE A 129 4.48 28.37 9.14
CA ILE A 129 3.69 28.78 10.30
C ILE A 129 4.57 29.49 11.34
N SER A 130 5.78 29.00 11.55
CA SER A 130 6.72 29.50 12.55
C SER A 130 7.38 30.83 12.12
N ASN A 131 7.51 31.04 10.81
CA ASN A 131 8.14 32.27 10.24
C ASN A 131 7.13 33.42 10.06
N GLN A 132 5.85 33.22 10.34
CA GLN A 132 4.90 34.33 10.39
C GLN A 132 5.33 35.30 11.51
N THR A 133 5.68 36.51 11.11
CA THR A 133 6.24 37.56 12.00
C THR A 133 5.28 37.88 13.15
N PRO A 134 5.80 38.25 14.37
CA PRO A 134 5.00 38.53 15.57
C PRO A 134 4.12 39.79 15.51
N ALA A 135 3.75 40.28 14.35
CA ALA A 135 2.88 41.45 14.19
C ALA A 135 1.36 41.16 14.31
N GLU A 136 0.99 39.88 14.46
CA GLU A 136 -0.43 39.46 14.58
C GLU A 136 -0.70 38.84 15.96
N PRO A 137 -1.95 38.84 16.43
CA PRO A 137 -2.29 38.41 17.77
C PRO A 137 -1.84 36.98 18.00
N ILE A 138 -1.33 36.73 19.20
CA ILE A 138 -0.91 35.37 19.65
C ILE A 138 -2.02 34.37 19.24
N VAL A 139 -1.67 33.42 18.37
CA VAL A 139 -2.62 32.40 17.94
C VAL A 139 -3.03 31.58 19.14
N VAL A 140 -4.28 31.69 19.55
CA VAL A 140 -4.82 30.91 20.66
C VAL A 140 -4.92 29.45 20.23
N GLN A 141 -4.25 28.55 20.95
CA GLN A 141 -4.33 27.11 20.75
C GLN A 141 -5.62 26.55 21.38
N ASP A 142 -6.74 26.69 20.68
CA ASP A 142 -8.07 26.28 21.11
C ASP A 142 -8.45 24.85 20.64
N ILE A 143 -7.63 24.24 19.79
CA ILE A 143 -7.78 22.84 19.34
C ILE A 143 -6.83 21.97 20.16
N ASP A 144 -7.39 21.02 20.92
CA ASP A 144 -6.54 20.10 21.69
C ASP A 144 -5.81 19.12 20.77
N VAL A 145 -6.55 18.48 19.85
CA VAL A 145 -6.00 17.48 18.95
C VAL A 145 -6.51 17.72 17.52
N LEU A 146 -5.61 17.80 16.58
CA LEU A 146 -5.92 17.92 15.15
C LEU A 146 -5.55 16.62 14.42
N PHE A 147 -6.46 16.13 13.59
CA PHE A 147 -6.16 15.09 12.60
C PHE A 147 -6.60 15.52 11.21
N TYR A 148 -5.72 15.44 10.22
CA TYR A 148 -6.05 15.62 8.81
C TYR A 148 -5.51 14.45 7.97
N GLY A 149 -6.26 14.11 6.93
CA GLY A 149 -6.00 12.99 6.02
C GLY A 149 -7.27 12.20 5.73
N THR A 150 -7.20 11.26 4.80
CA THR A 150 -8.35 10.43 4.42
C THR A 150 -8.89 9.64 5.61
N MET A 151 -10.18 9.72 5.84
CA MET A 151 -10.84 8.99 6.93
C MET A 151 -10.98 7.50 6.60
N SER A 152 -10.90 6.68 7.66
CA SER A 152 -11.20 5.24 7.61
C SER A 152 -11.91 4.82 8.89
N PRO A 153 -12.58 3.66 8.93
CA PRO A 153 -13.22 3.16 10.16
C PRO A 153 -12.24 3.08 11.34
N ARG A 154 -11.01 2.67 11.05
CA ARG A 154 -9.92 2.57 12.03
C ARG A 154 -9.54 3.94 12.61
N ARG A 155 -9.31 4.93 11.76
CA ARG A 155 -9.00 6.31 12.16
C ARG A 155 -10.14 6.94 12.97
N LYS A 156 -11.38 6.70 12.54
CA LYS A 156 -12.56 7.18 13.26
C LYS A 156 -12.63 6.61 14.68
N ARG A 157 -12.44 5.31 14.87
CA ARG A 157 -12.44 4.69 16.21
C ARG A 157 -11.40 5.34 17.14
N ALA A 158 -10.18 5.58 16.62
CA ALA A 158 -9.14 6.26 17.41
C ALA A 158 -9.54 7.67 17.82
N LEU A 159 -10.10 8.47 16.89
CA LEU A 159 -10.55 9.82 17.17
C LEU A 159 -11.71 9.86 18.18
N ASP A 160 -12.66 8.92 18.08
CA ASP A 160 -13.78 8.81 19.00
C ASP A 160 -13.29 8.43 20.43
N ALA A 161 -12.29 7.58 20.55
CA ALA A 161 -11.66 7.26 21.82
C ALA A 161 -10.94 8.48 22.45
N ILE A 162 -10.31 9.33 21.64
CA ILE A 162 -9.69 10.57 22.09
C ILE A 162 -10.76 11.58 22.56
N ARG A 163 -11.85 11.73 21.80
CA ARG A 163 -13.01 12.58 22.19
C ARG A 163 -13.63 12.12 23.52
N ALA A 164 -13.70 10.81 23.75
CA ALA A 164 -14.23 10.24 24.98
C ALA A 164 -13.39 10.61 26.23
N ARG A 165 -12.12 11.06 26.05
CA ARG A 165 -11.28 11.65 27.10
C ARG A 165 -11.59 13.13 27.38
N GLY A 166 -12.59 13.71 26.72
CA GLY A 166 -12.99 15.11 26.90
C GLY A 166 -12.12 16.11 26.15
N LEU A 167 -11.32 15.66 25.18
CA LEU A 167 -10.48 16.53 24.35
C LEU A 167 -11.27 17.14 23.18
N ASN A 168 -10.98 18.41 22.86
CA ASN A 168 -11.49 19.05 21.66
C ASN A 168 -10.72 18.57 20.43
N VAL A 169 -11.34 17.65 19.65
CA VAL A 169 -10.75 17.02 18.46
C VAL A 169 -11.34 17.60 17.19
N VAL A 170 -10.51 18.26 16.40
CA VAL A 170 -10.85 18.69 15.03
C VAL A 170 -10.27 17.68 14.04
N SER A 171 -11.08 17.25 13.07
CA SER A 171 -10.66 16.25 12.09
C SER A 171 -11.22 16.50 10.70
N SER A 172 -10.63 15.84 9.70
CA SER A 172 -11.07 15.86 8.29
C SER A 172 -12.46 15.23 8.04
N GLU A 173 -13.14 14.74 9.07
CA GLU A 173 -14.58 14.41 8.99
C GLU A 173 -15.43 15.61 8.61
N SER A 174 -14.99 16.83 8.95
CA SER A 174 -15.68 18.09 8.66
C SER A 174 -15.41 18.63 7.26
N GLY A 175 -14.58 17.94 6.45
CA GLY A 175 -14.20 18.36 5.10
C GLY A 175 -12.70 18.26 4.83
N GLN A 176 -12.30 18.55 3.59
CA GLN A 176 -10.89 18.54 3.22
C GLN A 176 -10.14 19.71 3.87
N MET A 177 -9.01 19.39 4.50
CA MET A 177 -8.11 20.38 5.11
C MET A 177 -6.85 20.51 4.26
N ILE A 178 -6.81 21.51 3.39
CA ILE A 178 -5.70 21.74 2.44
C ILE A 178 -5.23 23.20 2.49
N GLY A 179 -4.01 23.43 2.00
CA GLY A 179 -3.45 24.78 1.83
C GLY A 179 -3.44 25.63 3.10
N GLU A 180 -3.78 26.92 2.98
CA GLU A 180 -3.77 27.89 4.07
C GLU A 180 -4.73 27.52 5.22
N GLN A 181 -5.90 26.95 4.88
CA GLN A 181 -6.85 26.49 5.89
C GLN A 181 -6.24 25.39 6.79
N ARG A 182 -5.50 24.46 6.20
CA ARG A 182 -4.77 23.44 6.97
C ARG A 182 -3.71 24.09 7.86
N GLY A 183 -2.92 25.02 7.33
CA GLY A 183 -1.91 25.78 8.08
C GLY A 183 -2.50 26.49 9.29
N ALA A 184 -3.64 27.19 9.12
CA ALA A 184 -4.33 27.87 10.21
C ALA A 184 -4.83 26.90 11.31
N LEU A 185 -5.34 25.73 10.94
CA LEU A 185 -5.74 24.69 11.91
C LEU A 185 -4.54 24.12 12.65
N ILE A 186 -3.43 23.85 11.94
CA ILE A 186 -2.19 23.38 12.56
C ILE A 186 -1.66 24.42 13.56
N ALA A 187 -1.69 25.71 13.23
CA ALA A 187 -1.26 26.77 14.14
C ALA A 187 -2.06 26.74 15.45
N ARG A 188 -3.37 26.53 15.40
CA ARG A 188 -4.29 26.47 16.54
C ARG A 188 -4.25 25.16 17.33
N ALA A 189 -3.64 24.10 16.79
CA ALA A 189 -3.59 22.81 17.45
C ALA A 189 -2.48 22.73 18.49
N LYS A 190 -2.78 22.13 19.66
CA LYS A 190 -1.80 21.75 20.68
C LYS A 190 -1.02 20.51 20.25
N VAL A 191 -1.73 19.49 19.74
CA VAL A 191 -1.18 18.22 19.30
C VAL A 191 -1.72 17.90 17.92
N VAL A 192 -0.87 17.35 17.04
CA VAL A 192 -1.29 16.84 15.73
C VAL A 192 -1.04 15.33 15.65
N LEU A 193 -2.05 14.60 15.20
CA LEU A 193 -2.03 13.15 15.12
C LEU A 193 -1.49 12.65 13.79
N ASN A 194 -0.69 11.59 13.87
CA ASN A 194 -0.33 10.75 12.74
C ASN A 194 -0.81 9.31 12.98
N ILE A 195 -1.78 8.85 12.20
CA ILE A 195 -2.39 7.51 12.30
C ILE A 195 -2.31 6.83 10.94
N HIS A 196 -1.83 5.58 10.90
CA HIS A 196 -1.75 4.80 9.66
C HIS A 196 -3.13 4.61 9.02
N TYR A 197 -3.17 4.64 7.68
CA TYR A 197 -4.39 4.33 6.95
C TYR A 197 -4.63 2.82 6.89
N TYR A 198 -3.57 2.08 6.52
CA TYR A 198 -3.57 0.62 6.44
C TYR A 198 -3.04 0.03 7.75
N GLU A 199 -3.59 -1.11 8.16
CA GLU A 199 -3.16 -1.80 9.38
C GLU A 199 -1.85 -2.57 9.19
N THR A 200 -1.64 -3.10 7.99
CA THR A 200 -0.59 -4.07 7.68
C THR A 200 0.67 -3.48 7.06
N VAL A 201 0.60 -2.30 6.44
CA VAL A 201 1.70 -1.78 5.61
C VAL A 201 2.88 -1.26 6.44
N GLY A 202 2.64 -0.65 7.58
CA GLY A 202 3.68 -0.27 8.55
C GLY A 202 4.74 0.71 8.01
N ILE A 203 4.37 1.63 7.09
CA ILE A 203 5.23 2.71 6.62
C ILE A 203 4.83 4.01 7.32
N PHE A 204 5.82 4.70 7.87
CA PHE A 204 5.60 5.96 8.58
C PHE A 204 5.30 7.11 7.62
N GLU A 205 4.28 7.92 7.92
CA GLU A 205 3.81 9.03 7.09
C GLU A 205 4.70 10.28 7.25
N ILE A 206 5.98 10.17 6.92
CA ILE A 206 6.96 11.25 7.10
C ILE A 206 6.58 12.50 6.30
N ALA A 207 5.92 12.39 5.16
CA ALA A 207 5.47 13.54 4.36
C ALA A 207 4.60 14.51 5.16
N ARG A 208 3.72 13.96 6.04
CA ARG A 208 2.90 14.77 6.96
C ARG A 208 3.73 15.29 8.13
N VAL A 209 4.51 14.41 8.74
CA VAL A 209 5.21 14.70 9.99
C VAL A 209 6.34 15.71 9.78
N SER A 210 7.02 15.68 8.64
CA SER A 210 8.10 16.62 8.30
C SER A 210 7.65 18.09 8.38
N TYR A 211 6.47 18.41 7.84
CA TYR A 211 5.92 19.76 7.92
C TYR A 211 5.56 20.17 9.34
N LEU A 212 5.03 19.24 10.14
CA LEU A 212 4.71 19.51 11.54
C LEU A 212 5.95 19.79 12.38
N LEU A 213 7.00 18.99 12.22
CA LEU A 213 8.28 19.19 12.90
C LEU A 213 8.95 20.50 12.47
N ALA A 214 8.92 20.83 11.16
CA ALA A 214 9.42 22.10 10.64
C ALA A 214 8.71 23.34 11.23
N ASN A 215 7.46 23.16 11.70
CA ASN A 215 6.62 24.22 12.26
C ASN A 215 6.42 24.10 13.77
N HIS A 216 7.36 23.46 14.49
CA HIS A 216 7.36 23.34 15.96
C HIS A 216 6.04 22.78 16.51
N LYS A 217 5.52 21.68 15.93
CA LYS A 217 4.31 21.03 16.42
C LYS A 217 4.60 19.75 17.14
N ALA A 218 3.93 19.57 18.28
CA ALA A 218 3.94 18.31 19.00
C ALA A 218 3.15 17.26 18.18
N VAL A 219 3.83 16.19 17.79
CA VAL A 219 3.23 15.09 17.03
C VAL A 219 3.07 13.89 17.92
N VAL A 220 1.85 13.35 17.96
CA VAL A 220 1.56 12.03 18.53
C VAL A 220 1.28 11.07 17.37
N SER A 221 2.07 10.01 17.31
CA SER A 221 2.00 9.05 16.21
C SER A 221 1.71 7.64 16.65
N GLU A 222 0.84 6.98 15.92
CA GLU A 222 0.77 5.54 15.99
C GLU A 222 2.05 4.92 15.45
N LEU A 223 2.62 3.97 16.23
CA LEU A 223 3.67 3.06 15.78
C LEU A 223 3.31 1.64 16.19
N SER A 224 3.51 0.70 15.28
CA SER A 224 3.46 -0.74 15.52
C SER A 224 4.87 -1.32 15.51
N PRO A 225 5.09 -2.55 15.99
CA PRO A 225 6.39 -3.24 15.88
C PRO A 225 6.89 -3.38 14.43
N GLN A 226 5.97 -3.33 13.46
CA GLN A 226 6.28 -3.43 12.03
C GLN A 226 6.50 -2.07 11.36
N THR A 227 6.27 -0.96 12.07
CA THR A 227 6.43 0.38 11.48
C THR A 227 7.89 0.68 11.23
N ASP A 228 8.23 0.93 9.97
CA ASP A 228 9.55 1.38 9.55
C ASP A 228 9.64 2.90 9.70
N ILE A 229 10.48 3.34 10.64
CA ILE A 229 10.71 4.76 10.97
C ILE A 229 12.18 4.97 11.27
N GLU A 230 12.73 6.06 10.77
CA GLU A 230 14.11 6.45 11.05
C GLU A 230 14.29 6.79 12.56
N PRO A 231 15.39 6.34 13.20
CA PRO A 231 15.59 6.49 14.65
C PRO A 231 15.47 7.93 15.15
N ASP A 232 16.05 8.89 14.44
CA ASP A 232 16.00 10.31 14.80
C ASP A 232 14.57 10.88 14.70
N ILE A 233 13.81 10.49 13.68
CA ILE A 233 12.40 10.90 13.57
C ILE A 233 11.57 10.30 14.69
N LYS A 234 11.84 9.05 15.09
CA LYS A 234 11.19 8.44 16.25
C LYS A 234 11.45 9.22 17.55
N GLU A 235 12.66 9.74 17.72
CA GLU A 235 13.01 10.59 18.86
C GLU A 235 12.33 11.97 18.80
N ALA A 236 12.00 12.46 17.61
CA ALA A 236 11.38 13.77 17.40
C ALA A 236 9.89 13.83 17.75
N ILE A 237 9.24 12.69 17.99
CA ILE A 237 7.79 12.57 18.19
C ILE A 237 7.46 11.82 19.47
N VAL A 238 6.18 11.86 19.87
CA VAL A 238 5.63 10.95 20.88
C VAL A 238 4.88 9.84 20.17
N SER A 239 5.11 8.59 20.54
CA SER A 239 4.53 7.46 19.81
C SER A 239 4.06 6.35 20.74
N GLY A 240 3.07 5.59 20.28
CA GLY A 240 2.53 4.41 20.93
C GLY A 240 1.68 3.60 19.97
N SER A 241 1.08 2.52 20.48
CA SER A 241 0.07 1.75 19.74
C SER A 241 -1.19 2.60 19.49
N LEU A 242 -2.09 2.14 18.64
CA LEU A 242 -3.37 2.82 18.40
C LEU A 242 -4.16 3.05 19.70
N ASP A 243 -4.12 2.08 20.61
CA ASP A 243 -4.83 2.12 21.88
C ASP A 243 -4.20 3.07 22.91
N ASP A 244 -2.90 3.40 22.75
CA ASP A 244 -2.21 4.35 23.63
C ASP A 244 -2.48 5.81 23.22
N LEU A 245 -2.91 6.09 21.99
CA LEU A 245 -3.06 7.46 21.50
C LEU A 245 -3.97 8.35 22.36
N PRO A 246 -5.12 7.88 22.88
CA PRO A 246 -5.98 8.72 23.74
C PRO A 246 -5.29 9.21 25.00
N GLU A 247 -4.49 8.35 25.64
CA GLU A 247 -3.74 8.69 26.85
C GLU A 247 -2.59 9.64 26.54
N LEU A 248 -1.81 9.35 25.48
CA LEU A 248 -0.68 10.18 25.06
C LEU A 248 -1.12 11.60 24.69
N CYS A 249 -2.23 11.72 23.95
CA CYS A 249 -2.82 13.03 23.61
C CYS A 249 -3.26 13.77 24.86
N TRP A 250 -3.97 13.10 25.78
CA TRP A 250 -4.46 13.72 27.01
C TRP A 250 -3.30 14.26 27.85
N GLN A 251 -2.25 13.47 28.05
CA GLN A 251 -1.05 13.89 28.79
C GLN A 251 -0.40 15.13 28.22
N LEU A 252 -0.19 15.16 26.89
CA LEU A 252 0.46 16.31 26.22
C LEU A 252 -0.43 17.56 26.19
N VAL A 253 -1.73 17.40 26.15
CA VAL A 253 -2.66 18.53 26.20
C VAL A 253 -2.65 19.17 27.60
N GLN A 254 -2.55 18.37 28.66
CA GLN A 254 -2.52 18.85 30.05
C GLN A 254 -1.15 19.42 30.47
N ASP A 255 -0.05 18.91 29.93
CA ASP A 255 1.32 19.31 30.27
C ASP A 255 1.92 20.21 29.20
N ASN A 256 1.77 21.52 29.38
CA ASN A 256 2.25 22.54 28.44
C ASN A 256 3.80 22.56 28.34
N ASP A 257 4.50 22.36 29.45
CA ASP A 257 5.96 22.46 29.47
C ASP A 257 6.57 21.26 28.76
N ARG A 258 6.06 20.06 29.01
CA ARG A 258 6.42 18.85 28.27
C ARG A 258 6.12 18.98 26.78
N ARG A 259 4.95 19.53 26.43
CA ARG A 259 4.58 19.74 25.01
C ARG A 259 5.55 20.68 24.30
N LYS A 260 5.87 21.81 24.92
CA LYS A 260 6.84 22.78 24.34
C LYS A 260 8.23 22.19 24.19
N GLU A 261 8.66 21.36 25.12
CA GLU A 261 9.95 20.66 25.01
C GLU A 261 9.96 19.68 23.83
N ILE A 262 8.85 18.95 23.61
CA ILE A 262 8.70 18.06 22.44
C ILE A 262 8.69 18.86 21.14
N GLU A 263 7.99 19.99 21.09
CA GLU A 263 7.97 20.90 19.94
C GLU A 263 9.37 21.39 19.59
N ARG A 264 10.13 21.87 20.59
CA ARG A 264 11.51 22.33 20.44
C ARG A 264 12.43 21.21 19.96
N ARG A 265 12.41 20.07 20.64
CA ARG A 265 13.26 18.91 20.32
C ARG A 265 12.95 18.36 18.93
N GLY A 266 11.67 18.25 18.58
CA GLY A 266 11.23 17.78 17.27
C GLY A 266 11.79 18.64 16.15
N PHE A 267 11.69 19.96 16.28
CA PHE A 267 12.28 20.89 15.32
C PHE A 267 13.82 20.80 15.25
N GLU A 268 14.48 20.76 16.39
CA GLU A 268 15.96 20.65 16.45
C GLU A 268 16.48 19.39 15.76
N ILE A 269 15.81 18.26 15.95
CA ILE A 269 16.17 17.00 15.27
C ILE A 269 15.93 17.13 13.77
N PHE A 270 14.74 17.56 13.36
CA PHE A 270 14.36 17.60 11.96
C PHE A 270 15.17 18.66 11.17
N SER A 271 15.45 19.83 11.75
CA SER A 271 16.19 20.90 11.08
C SER A 271 17.66 20.56 10.78
N ARG A 272 18.22 19.52 11.41
CA ARG A 272 19.56 18.99 11.07
C ARG A 272 19.58 18.21 9.76
N ARG A 273 18.43 17.77 9.27
CA ARG A 273 18.28 16.99 8.02
C ARG A 273 18.23 17.91 6.80
N LYS A 274 19.29 18.65 6.55
CA LYS A 274 19.29 19.71 5.54
C LYS A 274 19.06 19.16 4.13
N ALA A 275 18.13 19.76 3.41
CA ALA A 275 17.73 19.35 2.07
C ALA A 275 18.91 19.27 1.09
N ASN A 276 19.79 20.26 1.10
CA ASN A 276 20.97 20.29 0.22
C ASN A 276 21.97 19.18 0.54
N GLU A 277 22.16 18.82 1.81
CA GLU A 277 23.07 17.75 2.23
C GLU A 277 22.53 16.37 1.81
N ILE A 278 21.21 16.20 1.80
CA ILE A 278 20.54 14.97 1.36
C ILE A 278 20.53 14.87 -0.17
N LEU A 279 20.18 15.95 -0.86
CA LEU A 279 19.99 15.93 -2.31
C LEU A 279 21.31 15.91 -3.09
N LYS A 280 22.38 16.54 -2.58
CA LYS A 280 23.65 16.62 -3.31
C LYS A 280 24.19 15.25 -3.73
N PRO A 281 24.40 14.27 -2.82
CA PRO A 281 24.92 12.97 -3.22
C PRO A 281 23.95 12.20 -4.14
N ALA A 282 22.64 12.43 -4.03
CA ALA A 282 21.65 11.83 -4.88
C ALA A 282 21.75 12.32 -6.33
N ILE A 283 21.92 13.64 -6.48
CA ILE A 283 22.08 14.27 -7.78
C ILE A 283 23.42 13.88 -8.41
N ASP A 284 24.50 13.92 -7.64
CA ASP A 284 25.83 13.50 -8.11
C ASP A 284 25.79 12.06 -8.64
N ARG A 285 25.09 11.15 -7.94
CA ARG A 285 24.89 9.77 -8.40
C ARG A 285 24.08 9.73 -9.70
N TYR A 286 22.96 10.43 -9.78
CA TYR A 286 22.12 10.49 -10.99
C TYR A 286 22.93 10.97 -12.21
N LEU A 287 23.65 12.07 -12.07
CA LEU A 287 24.46 12.65 -13.15
C LEU A 287 25.58 11.71 -13.61
N ASN A 288 26.22 10.99 -12.68
CA ASN A 288 27.28 10.04 -13.00
C ASN A 288 26.76 8.77 -13.68
N HIS A 289 25.57 8.29 -13.32
CA HIS A 289 24.99 7.05 -13.87
C HIS A 289 24.39 7.22 -15.26
N HIS A 290 23.89 8.40 -15.63
CA HIS A 290 23.35 8.62 -16.96
C HIS A 290 24.37 8.51 -18.11
N HIS A 291 25.66 8.51 -17.80
CA HIS A 291 26.71 8.26 -18.80
C HIS A 291 27.04 6.76 -19.01
N THR A 292 26.45 5.84 -18.23
CA THR A 292 26.83 4.41 -18.23
C THR A 292 25.65 3.45 -18.16
N LYS A 293 24.55 3.68 -18.90
CA LYS A 293 23.47 2.71 -18.96
C LYS A 293 23.95 1.41 -19.61
N SER A 294 24.23 0.38 -18.80
CA SER A 294 24.29 -1.02 -19.20
C SER A 294 23.01 -1.71 -18.71
N PRO A 295 22.26 -2.42 -19.58
CA PRO A 295 21.10 -3.18 -19.14
C PRO A 295 21.60 -4.45 -18.45
N ALA A 296 21.77 -4.40 -17.15
CA ALA A 296 21.96 -5.62 -16.38
C ALA A 296 20.60 -6.31 -16.24
N SER A 297 20.31 -7.25 -17.12
CA SER A 297 19.23 -8.24 -16.97
C SER A 297 19.64 -9.23 -15.86
N ALA A 298 19.54 -8.83 -14.60
CA ALA A 298 19.54 -9.78 -13.51
C ALA A 298 18.27 -10.63 -13.62
N LEU A 299 18.39 -11.96 -13.62
CA LEU A 299 17.26 -12.88 -13.54
C LEU A 299 16.50 -12.59 -12.23
N ILE A 300 15.30 -12.06 -12.35
CA ILE A 300 14.44 -11.77 -11.22
C ILE A 300 13.89 -13.10 -10.72
N PRO A 301 14.02 -13.44 -9.43
CA PRO A 301 13.45 -14.67 -8.90
C PRO A 301 11.91 -14.63 -8.97
N ILE A 302 11.31 -15.76 -9.33
CA ILE A 302 9.86 -15.90 -9.36
C ILE A 302 9.32 -15.81 -7.93
N PRO A 303 8.35 -14.92 -7.66
CA PRO A 303 7.73 -14.81 -6.35
C PRO A 303 7.10 -16.14 -5.88
N LYS A 304 7.09 -16.36 -4.58
CA LYS A 304 6.41 -17.52 -3.97
C LYS A 304 4.90 -17.33 -3.78
N ILE A 305 4.37 -16.20 -4.24
CA ILE A 305 2.94 -15.88 -4.29
C ILE A 305 2.48 -15.98 -5.74
N LEU A 306 1.36 -16.65 -5.96
CA LEU A 306 0.68 -16.70 -7.26
C LEU A 306 -0.63 -15.92 -7.18
N ASN A 307 -0.87 -15.02 -8.11
CA ASN A 307 -2.12 -14.27 -8.25
C ASN A 307 -2.86 -14.78 -9.50
N ILE A 308 -3.95 -15.50 -9.32
CA ILE A 308 -4.73 -16.08 -10.42
C ILE A 308 -5.93 -15.20 -10.76
N GLY A 309 -6.24 -15.08 -12.07
CA GLY A 309 -7.24 -14.15 -12.56
C GLY A 309 -6.89 -12.72 -12.19
N ALA A 310 -5.63 -12.34 -12.45
CA ALA A 310 -5.06 -11.10 -11.95
C ALA A 310 -5.84 -9.86 -12.42
N GLY A 311 -6.33 -9.88 -13.67
CA GLY A 311 -7.12 -8.78 -14.22
C GLY A 311 -6.49 -7.43 -13.92
N ILE A 312 -7.30 -6.48 -13.47
CA ILE A 312 -6.85 -5.15 -13.02
C ILE A 312 -6.18 -5.18 -11.63
N ARG A 313 -6.25 -6.31 -10.90
CA ARG A 313 -5.64 -6.50 -9.57
C ARG A 313 -4.25 -7.13 -9.69
N TRP A 314 -3.46 -6.70 -10.68
CA TRP A 314 -2.08 -7.10 -10.84
C TRP A 314 -1.26 -6.78 -9.58
N ARG A 315 -0.32 -7.69 -9.21
CA ARG A 315 0.50 -7.57 -8.00
C ARG A 315 1.98 -7.64 -8.35
N PHE A 316 2.76 -6.70 -7.86
CA PHE A 316 4.21 -6.69 -8.08
C PHE A 316 4.94 -7.81 -7.32
N ASP A 317 4.39 -8.25 -6.16
CA ASP A 317 4.95 -9.24 -5.25
C ASP A 317 4.52 -10.69 -5.57
N ALA A 318 3.78 -10.89 -6.67
CA ALA A 318 3.28 -12.18 -7.09
C ALA A 318 3.64 -12.49 -8.55
N LEU A 319 3.60 -13.76 -8.92
CA LEU A 319 3.47 -14.18 -10.31
C LEU A 319 1.99 -14.03 -10.70
N ASN A 320 1.71 -13.18 -11.67
CA ASN A 320 0.33 -12.91 -12.11
C ASN A 320 -0.03 -13.77 -13.31
N ILE A 321 -1.10 -14.55 -13.20
CA ILE A 321 -1.66 -15.31 -14.32
C ILE A 321 -3.11 -14.89 -14.58
N ASP A 322 -3.48 -14.84 -15.85
CA ASP A 322 -4.85 -14.58 -16.30
C ASP A 322 -5.08 -15.30 -17.62
N ALA A 323 -6.31 -15.70 -17.89
CA ALA A 323 -6.69 -16.28 -19.19
C ALA A 323 -6.72 -15.23 -20.30
N ARG A 324 -6.79 -13.95 -19.95
CA ARG A 324 -6.90 -12.81 -20.85
C ARG A 324 -5.58 -12.05 -20.93
N ASP A 325 -5.05 -11.95 -22.13
CA ASP A 325 -3.80 -11.24 -22.43
C ASP A 325 -3.94 -9.70 -22.34
N ASP A 326 -5.14 -9.19 -22.57
CA ASP A 326 -5.42 -7.75 -22.54
C ASP A 326 -5.22 -7.09 -21.14
N PHE A 327 -5.15 -7.88 -20.08
CA PHE A 327 -4.74 -7.43 -18.76
C PHE A 327 -3.23 -7.44 -18.52
N SER A 328 -2.43 -7.84 -19.53
CA SER A 328 -0.97 -7.96 -19.43
C SER A 328 -0.49 -8.74 -18.20
N PRO A 329 -0.99 -9.97 -17.97
CA PRO A 329 -0.49 -10.81 -16.88
C PRO A 329 0.98 -11.16 -17.11
N ASP A 330 1.68 -11.66 -16.08
CA ASP A 330 3.04 -12.16 -16.26
C ASP A 330 3.06 -13.38 -17.19
N ILE A 331 2.03 -14.22 -17.09
CA ILE A 331 1.81 -15.39 -17.96
C ILE A 331 0.32 -15.46 -18.31
N THR A 332 0.01 -15.56 -19.62
CA THR A 332 -1.35 -15.83 -20.07
C THR A 332 -1.62 -17.32 -19.91
N LEU A 333 -2.52 -17.68 -18.98
CA LEU A 333 -2.83 -19.07 -18.65
C LEU A 333 -4.26 -19.19 -18.12
N ASP A 334 -5.05 -20.12 -18.71
CA ASP A 334 -6.38 -20.46 -18.22
C ASP A 334 -6.32 -21.48 -17.08
N ILE A 335 -6.59 -21.02 -15.87
CA ILE A 335 -6.58 -21.86 -14.65
C ILE A 335 -7.70 -22.93 -14.64
N ASN A 336 -8.69 -22.86 -15.53
CA ASN A 336 -9.70 -23.91 -15.70
C ASN A 336 -9.18 -25.15 -16.43
N ARG A 337 -7.99 -25.07 -17.02
CA ARG A 337 -7.35 -26.18 -17.74
C ARG A 337 -6.24 -26.77 -16.89
N PRO A 338 -5.87 -28.05 -17.12
CA PRO A 338 -4.71 -28.66 -16.45
C PRO A 338 -3.44 -27.81 -16.65
N ILE A 339 -2.68 -27.62 -15.57
CA ILE A 339 -1.43 -26.86 -15.62
C ILE A 339 -0.39 -27.61 -16.44
N PRO A 340 0.26 -26.97 -17.40
CA PRO A 340 1.31 -27.59 -18.23
C PRO A 340 2.66 -27.60 -17.50
N PHE A 341 2.81 -28.47 -16.49
CA PHE A 341 4.01 -28.56 -15.63
C PHE A 341 5.30 -28.96 -16.38
N ASP A 342 5.18 -29.56 -17.56
CA ASP A 342 6.27 -30.01 -18.42
C ASP A 342 6.74 -28.97 -19.42
N GLN A 343 6.04 -27.83 -19.52
CA GLN A 343 6.30 -26.79 -20.50
C GLN A 343 6.88 -25.54 -19.88
N SER A 344 7.70 -24.81 -20.65
CA SER A 344 8.13 -23.46 -20.29
C SER A 344 7.19 -22.44 -20.91
N LEU A 345 6.71 -21.53 -20.09
CA LEU A 345 5.79 -20.46 -20.43
C LEU A 345 6.53 -19.13 -20.55
N ALA A 346 6.19 -18.33 -21.53
CA ALA A 346 6.78 -17.00 -21.69
C ALA A 346 6.19 -16.03 -20.66
N SER A 347 7.07 -15.34 -19.94
CA SER A 347 6.72 -14.25 -19.03
C SER A 347 7.48 -12.99 -19.42
N TRP A 348 6.77 -11.88 -19.58
CA TRP A 348 7.41 -10.60 -19.89
C TRP A 348 8.30 -10.09 -18.75
N ARG A 349 8.01 -10.49 -17.51
CA ARG A 349 8.76 -10.06 -16.32
C ARG A 349 9.88 -11.02 -15.93
N PHE A 350 9.67 -12.32 -16.07
CA PHE A 350 10.57 -13.37 -15.57
C PHE A 350 11.24 -14.20 -16.68
N GLY A 351 10.97 -13.89 -17.96
CA GLY A 351 11.50 -14.66 -19.08
C GLY A 351 10.81 -16.03 -19.23
N LEU A 352 11.54 -17.05 -19.66
CA LEU A 352 10.98 -18.40 -19.76
C LEU A 352 10.81 -19.00 -18.36
N THR A 353 9.58 -19.22 -17.97
CA THR A 353 9.16 -19.63 -16.64
C THR A 353 8.48 -21.00 -16.69
N ARG A 354 8.86 -21.89 -15.79
CA ARG A 354 8.22 -23.19 -15.63
C ARG A 354 7.48 -23.25 -14.29
N LEU A 355 6.18 -23.54 -14.35
CA LEU A 355 5.39 -23.82 -13.16
C LEU A 355 5.75 -25.23 -12.65
N THR A 356 5.92 -25.37 -11.35
CA THR A 356 6.23 -26.67 -10.71
C THR A 356 5.26 -26.92 -9.56
N ARG A 357 5.00 -28.22 -9.30
CA ARG A 357 4.16 -28.62 -8.16
C ARG A 357 4.80 -28.19 -6.84
N GLY A 358 3.99 -27.67 -5.93
CA GLY A 358 4.47 -27.26 -4.61
C GLY A 358 5.42 -26.07 -4.60
N SER A 359 5.33 -25.17 -5.59
CA SER A 359 6.26 -24.03 -5.73
C SER A 359 5.81 -22.74 -5.05
N PHE A 360 4.53 -22.64 -4.67
CA PHE A 360 3.98 -21.43 -4.06
C PHE A 360 3.54 -21.66 -2.62
N HIS A 361 3.89 -20.73 -1.73
CA HIS A 361 3.40 -20.75 -0.35
C HIS A 361 2.01 -20.13 -0.24
N LYS A 362 1.63 -19.28 -1.21
CA LYS A 362 0.33 -18.60 -1.23
C LYS A 362 -0.19 -18.47 -2.65
N ILE A 363 -1.48 -18.72 -2.81
CA ILE A 363 -2.25 -18.41 -4.03
C ILE A 363 -3.34 -17.42 -3.64
N ILE A 364 -3.53 -16.38 -4.45
CA ILE A 364 -4.57 -15.37 -4.30
C ILE A 364 -5.51 -15.45 -5.49
N ALA A 365 -6.82 -15.47 -5.23
CA ALA A 365 -7.86 -15.57 -6.24
C ALA A 365 -9.05 -14.65 -5.90
N ASN A 366 -9.03 -13.44 -6.41
CA ASN A 366 -10.09 -12.46 -6.13
C ASN A 366 -11.08 -12.40 -7.28
N ASN A 367 -12.34 -12.76 -7.03
CA ASN A 367 -13.41 -12.77 -8.01
C ASN A 367 -13.11 -13.65 -9.26
N VAL A 368 -12.53 -14.82 -9.04
CA VAL A 368 -12.19 -15.80 -10.09
C VAL A 368 -13.17 -16.98 -10.07
N PHE A 369 -13.37 -17.57 -8.91
CA PHE A 369 -14.05 -18.86 -8.76
C PHE A 369 -15.53 -18.86 -9.17
N GLN A 370 -16.22 -17.71 -9.07
CA GLN A 370 -17.59 -17.57 -9.58
C GLN A 370 -17.69 -17.67 -11.11
N CYS A 371 -16.56 -17.42 -11.82
CA CYS A 371 -16.49 -17.44 -13.29
C CYS A 371 -15.93 -18.76 -13.85
N CYS A 372 -15.42 -19.67 -13.00
CA CYS A 372 -14.78 -20.90 -13.44
C CYS A 372 -15.77 -21.86 -14.10
N ASP A 373 -15.39 -22.42 -15.25
CA ASP A 373 -16.11 -23.49 -15.93
C ASP A 373 -16.00 -24.79 -15.14
N ASP A 374 -14.77 -25.20 -14.88
CA ASP A 374 -14.46 -26.38 -14.07
C ASP A 374 -13.89 -25.96 -12.72
N PHE A 375 -14.77 -25.86 -11.74
CA PHE A 375 -14.44 -25.46 -10.39
C PHE A 375 -13.51 -26.45 -9.68
N VAL A 376 -13.71 -27.77 -9.89
CA VAL A 376 -12.92 -28.81 -9.28
C VAL A 376 -11.51 -28.83 -9.89
N GLN A 377 -11.40 -28.72 -11.20
CA GLN A 377 -10.10 -28.60 -11.87
C GLN A 377 -9.33 -27.38 -11.39
N THR A 378 -9.99 -26.23 -11.25
CA THR A 378 -9.35 -25.00 -10.75
C THR A 378 -8.81 -25.18 -9.32
N LEU A 379 -9.60 -25.79 -8.42
CA LEU A 379 -9.13 -26.11 -7.07
C LEU A 379 -7.98 -27.11 -7.07
N THR A 380 -8.05 -28.13 -7.93
CA THR A 380 -6.99 -29.15 -8.07
C THR A 380 -5.70 -28.51 -8.56
N ASN A 381 -5.75 -27.59 -9.52
CA ASN A 381 -4.61 -26.82 -9.99
C ASN A 381 -3.98 -25.98 -8.84
N CYS A 382 -4.81 -25.35 -8.01
CA CYS A 382 -4.33 -24.61 -6.84
C CYS A 382 -3.68 -25.55 -5.82
N LEU A 383 -4.29 -26.74 -5.57
CA LEU A 383 -3.74 -27.74 -4.67
C LEU A 383 -2.38 -28.25 -5.15
N ASP A 384 -2.24 -28.49 -6.45
CA ASP A 384 -0.98 -28.95 -7.07
C ASP A 384 0.12 -27.88 -6.98
N LEU A 385 -0.20 -26.62 -7.22
CA LEU A 385 0.77 -25.51 -7.24
C LEU A 385 1.26 -25.11 -5.84
N LEU A 386 0.45 -25.30 -4.80
CA LEU A 386 0.80 -24.97 -3.41
C LEU A 386 1.78 -25.97 -2.82
N GLU A 387 2.74 -25.48 -2.04
CA GLU A 387 3.58 -26.30 -1.16
C GLU A 387 2.76 -26.89 0.01
N GLU A 388 3.32 -27.84 0.75
CA GLU A 388 2.68 -28.36 1.96
C GLU A 388 2.52 -27.26 3.01
N GLY A 389 1.30 -27.12 3.56
CA GLY A 389 0.95 -26.01 4.45
C GLY A 389 0.63 -24.70 3.74
N GLY A 390 0.83 -24.62 2.43
CA GLY A 390 0.54 -23.44 1.62
C GLY A 390 -0.95 -23.07 1.63
N VAL A 391 -1.24 -21.79 1.40
CA VAL A 391 -2.57 -21.19 1.58
C VAL A 391 -3.15 -20.69 0.25
N LEU A 392 -4.37 -21.11 -0.05
CA LEU A 392 -5.23 -20.46 -1.04
C LEU A 392 -6.13 -19.43 -0.33
N GLU A 393 -5.88 -18.16 -0.60
CA GLU A 393 -6.76 -17.05 -0.22
C GLU A 393 -7.66 -16.71 -1.40
N LEU A 394 -8.95 -16.80 -1.21
CA LEU A 394 -9.90 -16.47 -2.25
C LEU A 394 -11.02 -15.55 -1.74
N GLU A 395 -11.48 -14.67 -2.61
CA GLU A 395 -12.61 -13.78 -2.38
C GLU A 395 -13.63 -14.00 -3.49
N VAL A 396 -14.86 -14.26 -3.09
CA VAL A 396 -15.98 -14.51 -4.00
C VAL A 396 -17.22 -13.72 -3.56
N PRO A 397 -18.06 -13.26 -4.49
CA PRO A 397 -19.32 -12.62 -4.13
C PRO A 397 -20.21 -13.56 -3.30
N HIS A 398 -20.81 -13.02 -2.23
CA HIS A 398 -21.84 -13.74 -1.48
C HIS A 398 -23.12 -13.85 -2.30
N ASP A 399 -23.88 -14.93 -2.19
CA ASP A 399 -25.12 -15.16 -2.96
C ASP A 399 -26.20 -14.08 -2.71
N LEU A 400 -26.19 -13.45 -1.53
CA LEU A 400 -27.04 -12.33 -1.16
C LEU A 400 -26.48 -10.95 -1.52
N SER A 401 -25.28 -10.87 -2.09
CA SER A 401 -24.66 -9.59 -2.45
C SER A 401 -25.32 -8.96 -3.67
N TYR A 402 -25.22 -7.62 -3.75
CA TYR A 402 -25.65 -6.89 -4.94
C TYR A 402 -24.89 -7.34 -6.19
N GLY A 403 -23.60 -7.66 -6.03
CA GLY A 403 -22.68 -8.04 -7.11
C GLY A 403 -22.78 -9.50 -7.56
N ALA A 404 -23.51 -10.38 -6.84
CA ALA A 404 -23.48 -11.83 -7.06
C ALA A 404 -23.79 -12.24 -8.50
N TRP A 405 -24.72 -11.56 -9.14
CA TRP A 405 -25.20 -11.83 -10.50
C TRP A 405 -25.03 -10.65 -11.46
N SER A 406 -24.24 -9.64 -11.09
CA SER A 406 -24.06 -8.44 -11.90
C SER A 406 -23.15 -8.64 -13.11
N MET A 407 -22.29 -9.67 -13.10
CA MET A 407 -21.36 -9.97 -14.19
C MET A 407 -21.90 -11.09 -15.08
N ALA A 408 -21.87 -10.88 -16.40
CA ALA A 408 -22.33 -11.87 -17.39
C ALA A 408 -21.55 -13.19 -17.34
N GLN A 409 -20.31 -13.17 -16.82
CA GLN A 409 -19.44 -14.34 -16.69
C GLN A 409 -19.71 -15.15 -15.41
N THR A 410 -20.53 -14.66 -14.50
CA THR A 410 -20.84 -15.39 -13.26
C THR A 410 -21.62 -16.67 -13.57
N LYS A 411 -21.09 -17.82 -13.15
CA LYS A 411 -21.63 -19.16 -13.36
C LYS A 411 -22.19 -19.77 -12.08
N ARG A 412 -21.71 -19.28 -10.93
CA ARG A 412 -22.13 -19.76 -9.60
C ARG A 412 -22.00 -18.68 -8.54
N THR A 413 -22.70 -18.86 -7.47
CA THR A 413 -22.63 -18.04 -6.27
C THR A 413 -22.21 -18.88 -5.07
N PHE A 414 -21.81 -18.22 -4.00
CA PHE A 414 -21.26 -18.84 -2.80
C PHE A 414 -21.95 -18.31 -1.56
N ASN A 415 -22.08 -19.16 -0.56
CA ASN A 415 -22.52 -18.79 0.78
C ASN A 415 -21.65 -19.44 1.86
N GLU A 416 -21.97 -19.20 3.11
CA GLU A 416 -21.19 -19.65 4.26
C GLU A 416 -21.03 -21.17 4.34
N ARG A 417 -21.98 -21.95 3.81
CA ARG A 417 -21.96 -23.42 3.83
C ARG A 417 -21.28 -24.05 2.63
N THR A 418 -21.02 -23.28 1.57
CA THR A 418 -20.45 -23.82 0.33
C THR A 418 -19.12 -24.54 0.59
N TRP A 419 -18.27 -23.91 1.39
CA TRP A 419 -16.91 -24.42 1.64
C TRP A 419 -16.90 -25.63 2.57
N GLU A 420 -17.76 -25.66 3.58
CA GLU A 420 -17.92 -26.79 4.47
C GLU A 420 -18.31 -28.05 3.69
N LYS A 421 -19.36 -27.94 2.87
CA LYS A 421 -19.84 -29.07 2.06
C LYS A 421 -18.81 -29.51 1.01
N LEU A 422 -18.25 -28.58 0.29
CA LEU A 422 -17.27 -28.84 -0.77
C LEU A 422 -16.04 -29.54 -0.23
N LEU A 423 -15.51 -29.08 0.90
CA LEU A 423 -14.32 -29.69 1.51
C LEU A 423 -14.66 -31.01 2.25
N GLY A 424 -15.89 -31.19 2.69
CA GLY A 424 -16.39 -32.46 3.22
C GLY A 424 -16.42 -33.58 2.17
N ASP A 425 -16.71 -33.22 0.91
CA ASP A 425 -16.82 -34.14 -0.22
C ASP A 425 -15.51 -34.32 -1.01
N TRP A 426 -14.37 -33.93 -0.45
CA TRP A 426 -13.04 -33.87 -1.09
C TRP A 426 -12.64 -35.18 -1.84
N TRP A 427 -13.03 -36.32 -1.35
CA TRP A 427 -12.76 -37.65 -1.91
C TRP A 427 -13.37 -37.86 -3.30
N GLN A 428 -14.41 -37.08 -3.67
CA GLN A 428 -15.03 -37.14 -5.00
C GLN A 428 -14.19 -36.46 -6.08
N TYR A 429 -13.21 -35.62 -5.70
CA TYR A 429 -12.42 -34.79 -6.62
C TYR A 429 -11.13 -35.49 -7.10
N GLY A 430 -10.88 -36.74 -6.66
CA GLY A 430 -9.67 -37.47 -7.03
C GLY A 430 -8.42 -37.05 -6.26
N TRP A 431 -8.58 -36.35 -5.14
CA TRP A 431 -7.48 -35.96 -4.29
C TRP A 431 -7.00 -37.16 -3.43
N GLU A 432 -5.88 -37.77 -3.85
CA GLU A 432 -5.42 -39.03 -3.23
C GLU A 432 -4.28 -38.82 -2.21
N THR A 433 -3.63 -37.68 -2.23
CA THR A 433 -2.46 -37.40 -1.37
C THR A 433 -2.65 -36.20 -0.47
N HIS A 434 -3.29 -35.16 -0.96
CA HIS A 434 -3.49 -33.88 -0.28
C HIS A 434 -4.93 -33.43 -0.43
N ARG A 435 -5.37 -32.58 0.48
CA ARG A 435 -6.66 -31.85 0.41
C ARG A 435 -6.53 -30.47 0.97
N PHE A 436 -7.58 -29.68 0.82
CA PHE A 436 -7.73 -28.41 1.53
C PHE A 436 -8.52 -28.59 2.83
N ASP A 437 -8.10 -27.82 3.86
CA ASP A 437 -8.92 -27.52 5.03
C ASP A 437 -9.18 -26.01 5.08
N CYS A 438 -10.44 -25.62 5.35
CA CYS A 438 -10.80 -24.25 5.61
C CYS A 438 -10.43 -23.90 7.06
N PHE A 439 -9.54 -22.94 7.26
CA PHE A 439 -9.15 -22.54 8.61
C PHE A 439 -9.63 -21.13 8.99
N ASN A 440 -10.07 -20.35 7.99
CA ASN A 440 -10.69 -19.05 8.25
C ASN A 440 -11.68 -18.69 7.15
N GLN A 441 -12.77 -18.06 7.54
CA GLN A 441 -13.79 -17.49 6.66
C GLN A 441 -14.23 -16.16 7.25
N SER A 442 -14.27 -15.12 6.42
CA SER A 442 -14.71 -13.79 6.82
C SER A 442 -15.66 -13.20 5.77
N PHE A 443 -16.45 -12.24 6.19
CA PHE A 443 -17.42 -11.56 5.34
C PHE A 443 -17.02 -10.10 5.16
N LEU A 444 -17.14 -9.60 3.94
CA LEU A 444 -16.93 -8.20 3.63
C LEU A 444 -18.30 -7.51 3.59
N ILE A 445 -18.44 -6.48 4.41
CA ILE A 445 -19.63 -5.61 4.40
C ILE A 445 -19.27 -4.22 3.88
N VAL A 446 -20.22 -3.57 3.23
CA VAL A 446 -20.07 -2.19 2.79
C VAL A 446 -20.60 -1.25 3.87
N ASN A 447 -19.82 -0.26 4.25
CA ASN A 447 -20.23 0.83 5.12
C ASN A 447 -19.91 2.19 4.51
N SER A 448 -20.21 3.29 5.21
CA SER A 448 -20.03 4.66 4.73
C SER A 448 -18.56 5.04 4.44
N TYR A 449 -17.60 4.25 4.90
CA TYR A 449 -16.17 4.51 4.73
C TYR A 449 -15.45 3.48 3.84
N GLY A 450 -16.21 2.53 3.24
CA GLY A 450 -15.69 1.47 2.39
C GLY A 450 -16.06 0.08 2.90
N PHE A 451 -15.14 -0.89 2.75
CA PHE A 451 -15.38 -2.25 3.18
C PHE A 451 -14.92 -2.47 4.62
N GLU A 452 -15.69 -3.21 5.38
CA GLU A 452 -15.34 -3.72 6.70
C GLU A 452 -15.32 -5.25 6.64
N VAL A 453 -14.33 -5.87 7.29
CA VAL A 453 -14.21 -7.33 7.39
C VAL A 453 -14.83 -7.79 8.71
N LEU A 454 -15.80 -8.71 8.62
CA LEU A 454 -16.35 -9.42 9.77
C LEU A 454 -15.80 -10.85 9.76
N ASP A 455 -15.00 -11.19 10.74
CA ASP A 455 -14.51 -12.54 10.96
C ASP A 455 -15.48 -13.38 11.79
N ALA A 456 -15.22 -14.70 11.88
CA ALA A 456 -16.06 -15.64 12.62
C ALA A 456 -16.17 -15.33 14.14
N ASN A 457 -15.27 -14.51 14.70
CA ASN A 457 -15.28 -14.12 16.10
C ASN A 457 -16.12 -12.86 16.36
N ASN A 458 -16.53 -12.16 15.30
CA ASN A 458 -17.37 -10.98 15.40
C ASN A 458 -18.86 -11.39 15.35
N HIS A 459 -19.54 -11.35 16.48
CA HIS A 459 -20.96 -11.72 16.62
C HIS A 459 -21.94 -10.93 15.73
N ASN A 460 -21.49 -9.89 15.04
CA ASN A 460 -22.32 -9.12 14.12
C ASN A 460 -22.53 -9.78 12.74
N TRP A 461 -21.77 -10.81 12.38
CA TRP A 461 -21.91 -11.46 11.07
C TRP A 461 -23.28 -12.13 10.87
N GLU A 462 -23.86 -12.72 11.91
CA GLU A 462 -25.21 -13.30 11.82
C GLU A 462 -26.30 -12.26 11.54
N LYS A 463 -26.12 -11.04 12.08
CA LYS A 463 -27.01 -9.91 11.78
C LYS A 463 -26.84 -9.45 10.34
N ALA A 464 -25.61 -9.41 9.85
CA ALA A 464 -25.32 -9.07 8.46
C ALA A 464 -25.94 -10.08 7.48
N LEU A 465 -25.89 -11.39 7.76
CA LEU A 465 -26.56 -12.43 6.96
C LEU A 465 -28.08 -12.25 6.89
N LYS A 466 -28.69 -11.74 7.95
CA LYS A 466 -30.16 -11.49 8.02
C LYS A 466 -30.55 -10.14 7.39
N THR A 467 -29.59 -9.29 7.04
CA THR A 467 -29.84 -8.00 6.44
C THR A 467 -29.60 -8.08 4.92
N PRO A 468 -30.62 -7.89 4.07
CA PRO A 468 -30.44 -7.96 2.62
C PRO A 468 -29.33 -7.05 2.12
N ARG A 469 -28.44 -7.60 1.30
CA ARG A 469 -27.32 -6.88 0.65
C ARG A 469 -26.30 -6.23 1.60
N ALA A 470 -26.27 -6.62 2.87
CA ALA A 470 -25.28 -6.14 3.81
C ALA A 470 -23.91 -6.77 3.55
N ILE A 471 -23.88 -8.03 3.11
CA ILE A 471 -22.65 -8.75 2.78
C ILE A 471 -22.38 -8.58 1.29
N ASP A 472 -21.17 -8.16 0.94
CA ASP A 472 -20.73 -8.04 -0.45
C ASP A 472 -19.98 -9.30 -0.91
N ALA A 473 -19.03 -9.77 -0.14
CA ALA A 473 -18.20 -10.90 -0.49
C ALA A 473 -17.87 -11.80 0.71
N ILE A 474 -17.45 -13.02 0.40
CA ILE A 474 -16.87 -13.97 1.34
C ILE A 474 -15.38 -14.09 1.00
N ARG A 475 -14.53 -13.93 2.01
CA ARG A 475 -13.12 -14.25 1.92
C ARG A 475 -12.84 -15.55 2.65
N VAL A 476 -12.18 -16.49 1.98
CA VAL A 476 -11.95 -17.85 2.47
C VAL A 476 -10.46 -18.17 2.40
N PHE A 477 -9.98 -18.80 3.45
CA PHE A 477 -8.59 -19.23 3.55
C PHE A 477 -8.53 -20.75 3.66
N LEU A 478 -8.00 -21.39 2.62
CA LEU A 478 -7.86 -22.84 2.52
C LEU A 478 -6.38 -23.21 2.64
N ARG A 479 -6.06 -24.15 3.51
CA ARG A 479 -4.70 -24.66 3.70
C ARG A 479 -4.55 -26.04 3.07
N LYS A 480 -3.54 -26.22 2.24
CA LYS A 480 -3.13 -27.53 1.75
C LYS A 480 -2.54 -28.36 2.87
N ARG A 481 -2.98 -29.60 3.00
CA ARG A 481 -2.36 -30.59 3.88
C ARG A 481 -2.40 -32.01 3.29
N THR A 482 -1.47 -32.83 3.76
CA THR A 482 -1.45 -34.27 3.46
C THR A 482 -2.66 -34.97 4.10
N LEU A 483 -3.21 -35.97 3.41
CA LEU A 483 -4.27 -36.84 3.94
C LEU A 483 -3.77 -37.64 5.13
N THR A 484 -4.59 -37.77 6.17
CA THR A 484 -4.34 -38.66 7.30
C THR A 484 -4.42 -40.13 6.86
N LEU A 485 -3.94 -41.04 7.71
CA LEU A 485 -4.04 -42.46 7.43
C LEU A 485 -5.50 -42.92 7.35
N GLU A 486 -6.36 -42.39 8.21
CA GLU A 486 -7.79 -42.70 8.21
C GLU A 486 -8.45 -42.22 6.91
N GLU A 487 -8.15 -41.00 6.44
CA GLU A 487 -8.66 -40.48 5.18
C GLU A 487 -8.20 -41.33 3.99
N LYS A 488 -6.95 -41.75 3.95
CA LYS A 488 -6.45 -42.66 2.91
C LYS A 488 -7.18 -44.01 2.91
N ASN A 489 -7.49 -44.56 4.09
CA ASN A 489 -8.23 -45.80 4.22
C ASN A 489 -9.69 -45.69 3.78
N LEU A 490 -10.28 -44.52 3.85
CA LEU A 490 -11.66 -44.23 3.38
C LEU A 490 -11.77 -44.10 1.85
N LEU A 491 -10.67 -43.78 1.15
CA LEU A 491 -10.69 -43.56 -0.30
C LEU A 491 -11.25 -44.72 -1.12
N PRO A 492 -10.85 -46.01 -0.88
CA PRO A 492 -11.42 -47.14 -1.62
C PRO A 492 -12.90 -47.33 -1.34
N ILE A 493 -13.35 -47.13 -0.09
CA ILE A 493 -14.75 -47.31 0.33
C ILE A 493 -15.65 -46.30 -0.34
N ASN A 494 -15.22 -45.02 -0.38
CA ASN A 494 -15.95 -43.94 -0.98
C ASN A 494 -16.08 -44.01 -2.51
N ARG A 495 -15.14 -44.69 -3.19
CA ARG A 495 -15.24 -44.97 -4.65
C ARG A 495 -16.33 -45.97 -5.02
N PHE A 496 -16.78 -46.81 -4.10
CA PHE A 496 -17.87 -47.72 -4.32
C PHE A 496 -19.26 -47.11 -4.06
N LEU A 497 -19.33 -45.88 -3.53
CA LEU A 497 -20.57 -45.15 -3.27
C LEU A 497 -21.00 -44.22 -4.42
N LYS A 498 -20.26 -44.27 -5.53
CA LYS A 498 -20.61 -43.64 -6.80
C LYS A 498 -21.44 -44.63 -7.59
#